data_3387d94bb3458bcc682586663149a980
#
_entry.id   3387d94bb3458bcc682586663149a980
#
_cell.length_a   1.000
_cell.length_b   1.000
_cell.length_c   1.000
_cell.angle_alpha   90.00
_cell.angle_beta   90.00
_cell.angle_gamma   90.00
#
_symmetry.space_group_name_H-M   'P 1'
#
loop_
_entity.id
_entity.type
_entity.pdbx_description
1 polymer ?
#
loop_
_entity_poly.entity_id
_entity_poly.type
_entity_poly.pdbx_seq_one_letter_code
_entity_poly.pdbx_strand_id
1 'polypeptide(L)'
;MNTSFQAVCEAAAEEWDVAALAAGFSVGEGSPELAAVGCAPETPFRIASVTKPLTAALALSLLDPGEPTGVWPDDVRVRHLLSHTSGYDCELPEADLLRFGSGDDALARCAAELPSVERLLAPGEVWSYANTGYWLAGHLAAERAGASFEDALTERILRPAGLAETSFAEPGLPGTGADSLPGPYPRARRPSGGLSSTVGDLLRAGAFLLDSEQFGRMRIVHGKPVGGVYGLGLFGERLGGVDVWGHGGSWGGFQSSFLLVPDRRAVFAGLTNASVGGKALRRVEDAFFLHVLGEPRRQPGFVALTPEQRKAFVGTYRNDDGRHEVESAGDGLLLREDDDEQLALPVGERTFLIPSGPRVGDRFDFPRPGLGRFGGRLARRD
;
A
#
# COMPACT_ATOMS: atom_id res chain seq x y z
N MET A 1 -31.19 0.36 -15.08
CA MET A 1 -30.27 -0.06 -16.15
C MET A 1 -28.96 -0.48 -15.48
N ASN A 2 -28.52 -1.72 -15.70
CA ASN A 2 -27.23 -2.16 -15.14
C ASN A 2 -26.12 -1.52 -16.00
N THR A 3 -25.38 -0.57 -15.42
CA THR A 3 -24.22 0.04 -16.08
C THR A 3 -23.14 -1.03 -16.22
N SER A 4 -22.56 -1.23 -17.41
CA SER A 4 -21.48 -2.20 -17.60
C SER A 4 -20.23 -1.77 -16.84
N PHE A 5 -19.39 -2.73 -16.47
CA PHE A 5 -18.11 -2.44 -15.79
C PHE A 5 -17.21 -1.53 -16.64
N GLN A 6 -17.20 -1.75 -17.97
CA GLN A 6 -16.49 -0.87 -18.92
C GLN A 6 -16.99 0.58 -18.81
N ALA A 7 -18.31 0.81 -18.80
CA ALA A 7 -18.87 2.16 -18.70
C ALA A 7 -18.57 2.84 -17.34
N VAL A 8 -18.41 2.06 -16.25
CA VAL A 8 -17.96 2.59 -14.96
C VAL A 8 -16.49 3.07 -15.06
N CYS A 9 -15.63 2.29 -15.71
CA CYS A 9 -14.22 2.66 -15.91
C CYS A 9 -14.09 3.91 -16.81
N GLU A 10 -14.87 4.00 -17.88
CA GLU A 10 -14.93 5.19 -18.77
C GLU A 10 -15.34 6.44 -17.98
N ALA A 11 -16.43 6.36 -17.22
CA ALA A 11 -16.91 7.47 -16.41
C ALA A 11 -15.91 7.87 -15.30
N ALA A 12 -15.20 6.90 -14.71
CA ALA A 12 -14.17 7.18 -13.71
C ALA A 12 -12.93 7.83 -14.33
N ALA A 13 -12.50 7.39 -15.51
CA ALA A 13 -11.38 7.99 -16.22
C ALA A 13 -11.68 9.43 -16.67
N GLU A 14 -12.90 9.68 -17.18
CA GLU A 14 -13.34 11.01 -17.58
C GLU A 14 -13.45 11.98 -16.39
N GLU A 15 -14.07 11.55 -15.28
CA GLU A 15 -14.26 12.40 -14.09
C GLU A 15 -12.94 12.90 -13.49
N TRP A 16 -11.88 12.08 -13.56
CA TRP A 16 -10.59 12.38 -12.95
C TRP A 16 -9.46 12.67 -13.94
N ASP A 17 -9.80 12.84 -15.23
CA ASP A 17 -8.84 13.10 -16.32
C ASP A 17 -7.68 12.08 -16.34
N VAL A 18 -8.01 10.78 -16.25
CA VAL A 18 -7.05 9.69 -16.27
C VAL A 18 -6.82 9.21 -17.68
N ALA A 19 -5.62 9.41 -18.21
CA ALA A 19 -5.28 9.09 -19.59
C ALA A 19 -5.28 7.57 -19.89
N ALA A 20 -4.85 6.73 -18.93
CA ALA A 20 -4.87 5.28 -19.06
C ALA A 20 -5.32 4.63 -17.74
N LEU A 21 -6.36 3.81 -17.84
CA LEU A 21 -6.93 3.01 -16.75
C LEU A 21 -7.21 1.61 -17.27
N ALA A 22 -6.73 0.59 -16.54
CA ALA A 22 -7.14 -0.79 -16.73
C ALA A 22 -7.64 -1.34 -15.39
N ALA A 23 -8.76 -2.08 -15.41
CA ALA A 23 -9.30 -2.70 -14.21
C ALA A 23 -9.98 -4.03 -14.56
N GLY A 24 -10.12 -4.88 -13.55
CA GLY A 24 -10.85 -6.13 -13.71
C GLY A 24 -11.10 -6.82 -12.37
N PHE A 25 -11.98 -7.80 -12.43
CA PHE A 25 -12.24 -8.66 -11.28
C PHE A 25 -12.60 -10.08 -11.74
N SER A 26 -12.42 -11.03 -10.82
CA SER A 26 -12.88 -12.41 -10.95
C SER A 26 -13.64 -12.83 -9.70
N VAL A 27 -14.62 -13.74 -9.85
CA VAL A 27 -15.40 -14.31 -8.74
C VAL A 27 -15.48 -15.82 -8.93
N GLY A 28 -14.99 -16.57 -7.95
CA GLY A 28 -14.92 -18.02 -8.02
C GLY A 28 -14.09 -18.50 -9.22
N GLU A 29 -14.64 -19.46 -9.96
CA GLU A 29 -14.04 -20.02 -11.19
C GLU A 29 -14.56 -19.34 -12.47
N GLY A 30 -15.31 -18.23 -12.32
CA GLY A 30 -15.84 -17.46 -13.44
C GLY A 30 -14.76 -16.80 -14.27
N SER A 31 -15.05 -16.56 -15.57
CA SER A 31 -14.17 -15.78 -16.43
C SER A 31 -14.00 -14.36 -15.86
N PRO A 32 -12.77 -13.79 -15.88
CA PRO A 32 -12.55 -12.43 -15.44
C PRO A 32 -13.35 -11.42 -16.28
N GLU A 33 -13.90 -10.40 -15.62
CA GLU A 33 -14.42 -9.21 -16.29
C GLU A 33 -13.30 -8.16 -16.32
N LEU A 34 -12.95 -7.70 -17.52
CA LEU A 34 -11.87 -6.74 -17.75
C LEU A 34 -12.41 -5.49 -18.45
N ALA A 35 -11.85 -4.35 -18.14
CA ALA A 35 -12.13 -3.06 -18.76
C ALA A 35 -10.85 -2.25 -18.92
N ALA A 36 -10.75 -1.44 -19.97
CA ALA A 36 -9.63 -0.57 -20.20
C ALA A 36 -10.07 0.72 -20.90
N VAL A 37 -9.41 1.83 -20.57
CA VAL A 37 -9.61 3.16 -21.14
C VAL A 37 -8.25 3.75 -21.48
N GLY A 38 -8.05 4.22 -22.70
CA GLY A 38 -6.79 4.80 -23.16
C GLY A 38 -5.60 3.84 -23.24
N CYS A 39 -5.82 2.54 -23.04
CA CYS A 39 -4.83 1.47 -23.14
C CYS A 39 -5.52 0.14 -23.47
N ALA A 40 -4.71 -0.93 -23.67
CA ALA A 40 -5.24 -2.30 -23.76
C ALA A 40 -5.31 -2.94 -22.35
N PRO A 41 -6.18 -3.95 -22.12
CA PRO A 41 -6.24 -4.67 -20.85
C PRO A 41 -4.92 -5.35 -20.47
N GLU A 42 -4.10 -5.71 -21.44
CA GLU A 42 -2.79 -6.35 -21.31
C GLU A 42 -1.65 -5.35 -21.11
N THR A 43 -1.94 -4.05 -21.10
CA THR A 43 -0.92 -3.02 -20.89
C THR A 43 -0.32 -3.14 -19.48
N PRO A 44 1.01 -3.28 -19.36
CA PRO A 44 1.66 -3.29 -18.06
C PRO A 44 1.77 -1.88 -17.45
N PHE A 45 1.56 -1.79 -16.15
CA PHE A 45 1.73 -0.58 -15.33
C PHE A 45 2.68 -0.88 -14.17
N ARG A 46 3.36 0.13 -13.65
CA ARG A 46 4.01 0.00 -12.33
C ARG A 46 2.95 -0.23 -11.26
N ILE A 47 3.10 -1.32 -10.52
CA ILE A 47 2.15 -1.66 -9.45
C ILE A 47 2.59 -1.16 -8.08
N ALA A 48 3.77 -0.55 -8.01
CA ALA A 48 4.31 0.03 -6.78
C ALA A 48 4.11 -0.92 -5.58
N SER A 49 3.56 -0.43 -4.47
CA SER A 49 3.43 -1.20 -3.22
C SER A 49 2.52 -2.44 -3.31
N VAL A 50 1.79 -2.66 -4.40
CA VAL A 50 1.15 -3.96 -4.67
C VAL A 50 2.20 -5.09 -4.87
N THR A 51 3.47 -4.75 -5.03
CA THR A 51 4.61 -5.69 -4.93
C THR A 51 4.71 -6.36 -3.54
N LYS A 52 4.33 -5.66 -2.46
CA LYS A 52 4.51 -6.12 -1.08
C LYS A 52 3.81 -7.44 -0.73
N PRO A 53 2.56 -7.70 -1.14
CA PRO A 53 1.93 -9.01 -0.96
C PRO A 53 2.75 -10.16 -1.57
N LEU A 54 3.33 -9.97 -2.76
CA LEU A 54 4.14 -11.00 -3.42
C LEU A 54 5.50 -11.19 -2.72
N THR A 55 6.13 -10.10 -2.29
CA THR A 55 7.34 -10.14 -1.45
C THR A 55 7.08 -10.82 -0.12
N ALA A 56 5.93 -10.55 0.53
CA ALA A 56 5.55 -11.21 1.77
C ALA A 56 5.31 -12.71 1.56
N ALA A 57 4.65 -13.11 0.48
CA ALA A 57 4.48 -14.52 0.12
C ALA A 57 5.82 -15.22 -0.10
N LEU A 58 6.78 -14.58 -0.80
CA LEU A 58 8.15 -15.08 -0.95
C LEU A 58 8.83 -15.23 0.41
N ALA A 59 8.84 -14.18 1.23
CA ALA A 59 9.47 -14.20 2.54
C ALA A 59 8.89 -15.31 3.43
N LEU A 60 7.57 -15.45 3.49
CA LEU A 60 6.88 -16.48 4.27
C LEU A 60 7.08 -17.90 3.74
N SER A 61 7.49 -18.07 2.50
CA SER A 61 7.87 -19.39 1.96
C SER A 61 9.28 -19.84 2.37
N LEU A 62 10.10 -18.91 2.83
CA LEU A 62 11.53 -19.13 3.11
C LEU A 62 11.91 -18.89 4.58
N LEU A 63 11.19 -17.99 5.27
CA LEU A 63 11.51 -17.47 6.58
C LEU A 63 10.39 -17.76 7.58
N ASP A 64 10.74 -17.99 8.84
CA ASP A 64 9.76 -18.01 9.91
C ASP A 64 9.44 -16.59 10.37
N PRO A 65 8.16 -16.17 10.51
CA PRO A 65 7.81 -14.83 10.98
C PRO A 65 8.34 -14.48 12.37
N GLY A 66 8.63 -15.49 13.17
CA GLY A 66 9.17 -15.37 14.53
C GLY A 66 10.69 -15.28 14.59
N GLU A 67 11.43 -15.58 13.50
CA GLU A 67 12.89 -15.55 13.54
C GLU A 67 13.42 -14.11 13.62
N PRO A 68 14.57 -13.88 14.32
CA PRO A 68 15.23 -12.59 14.36
C PRO A 68 15.75 -12.21 12.97
N THR A 69 15.88 -10.90 12.70
CA THR A 69 16.34 -10.41 11.40
C THR A 69 17.84 -10.54 11.20
N GLY A 70 18.61 -10.66 12.29
CA GLY A 70 20.07 -10.71 12.24
C GLY A 70 20.76 -9.39 11.84
N VAL A 71 19.99 -8.39 11.40
CA VAL A 71 20.48 -7.08 10.94
C VAL A 71 20.12 -5.99 11.94
N TRP A 72 18.86 -5.94 12.36
CA TRP A 72 18.40 -5.11 13.47
C TRP A 72 18.47 -5.89 14.79
N PRO A 73 18.37 -5.22 15.97
CA PRO A 73 18.38 -5.87 17.27
C PRO A 73 17.46 -7.09 17.35
N ASP A 74 17.83 -8.08 18.16
CA ASP A 74 17.17 -9.41 18.21
C ASP A 74 15.68 -9.38 18.59
N ASP A 75 15.16 -8.28 19.11
CA ASP A 75 13.73 -8.09 19.36
C ASP A 75 12.94 -7.79 18.08
N VAL A 76 13.60 -7.41 16.97
CA VAL A 76 12.97 -7.24 15.66
C VAL A 76 12.91 -8.57 14.93
N ARG A 77 11.70 -9.02 14.61
CA ARG A 77 11.41 -10.27 13.92
C ARG A 77 10.94 -10.03 12.50
N VAL A 78 11.04 -11.06 11.64
CA VAL A 78 10.55 -11.01 10.25
C VAL A 78 9.10 -10.51 10.17
N ARG A 79 8.21 -10.95 11.08
CA ARG A 79 6.83 -10.44 11.12
C ARG A 79 6.74 -8.93 11.29
N HIS A 80 7.66 -8.32 12.04
CA HIS A 80 7.65 -6.86 12.27
C HIS A 80 8.01 -6.09 10.99
N LEU A 81 8.87 -6.67 10.13
CA LEU A 81 9.20 -6.11 8.82
C LEU A 81 7.98 -6.12 7.91
N LEU A 82 7.34 -7.29 7.78
CA LEU A 82 6.22 -7.52 6.88
C LEU A 82 4.93 -6.84 7.32
N SER A 83 4.81 -6.48 8.61
CA SER A 83 3.62 -5.84 9.17
C SER A 83 3.78 -4.35 9.46
N HIS A 84 4.89 -3.72 9.11
CA HIS A 84 5.16 -2.32 9.42
C HIS A 84 5.10 -1.99 10.91
N THR A 85 5.59 -2.91 11.74
CA THR A 85 5.64 -2.75 13.21
C THR A 85 7.06 -2.92 13.77
N SER A 86 8.08 -2.71 12.94
CA SER A 86 9.48 -2.82 13.37
C SER A 86 9.89 -1.77 14.41
N GLY A 87 9.19 -0.65 14.47
CA GLY A 87 9.56 0.50 15.28
C GLY A 87 10.56 1.43 14.60
N TYR A 88 11.01 1.10 13.40
CA TYR A 88 11.82 1.96 12.55
C TYR A 88 10.90 2.65 11.53
N ASP A 89 10.88 3.97 11.56
CA ASP A 89 10.00 4.78 10.69
C ASP A 89 10.84 5.58 9.71
N CYS A 90 11.70 4.88 8.98
CA CYS A 90 12.59 5.57 8.09
C CYS A 90 12.48 5.00 6.68
N GLU A 91 12.28 5.89 5.72
CA GLU A 91 12.67 5.66 4.34
C GLU A 91 13.97 6.43 4.11
N LEU A 92 14.98 5.73 3.59
CA LEU A 92 16.11 6.46 3.02
C LEU A 92 15.58 7.33 1.89
N PRO A 93 15.94 8.63 1.79
CA PRO A 93 15.55 9.49 0.69
C PRO A 93 15.82 8.83 -0.66
N GLU A 94 15.00 9.07 -1.67
CA GLU A 94 15.13 8.41 -2.96
C GLU A 94 16.49 8.63 -3.62
N ALA A 95 17.01 9.85 -3.52
CA ALA A 95 18.37 10.17 -4.01
C ALA A 95 19.44 9.30 -3.36
N ASP A 96 19.28 8.95 -2.10
CA ASP A 96 20.20 8.08 -1.38
C ASP A 96 20.11 6.62 -1.86
N LEU A 97 18.95 6.18 -2.32
CA LEU A 97 18.77 4.82 -2.84
C LEU A 97 19.46 4.61 -4.20
N LEU A 98 19.56 5.65 -5.01
CA LEU A 98 20.32 5.61 -6.29
C LEU A 98 21.81 5.39 -6.09
N ARG A 99 22.40 5.78 -4.94
CA ARG A 99 23.80 5.53 -4.63
C ARG A 99 24.17 4.06 -4.53
N PHE A 100 23.20 3.17 -4.30
CA PHE A 100 23.44 1.73 -4.28
C PHE A 100 23.59 1.14 -5.69
N GLY A 101 23.29 1.92 -6.74
CA GLY A 101 23.42 1.51 -8.14
C GLY A 101 22.37 0.48 -8.57
N SER A 102 22.65 -0.14 -9.73
CA SER A 102 21.78 -1.14 -10.36
C SER A 102 22.38 -2.55 -10.39
N GLY A 103 23.51 -2.78 -9.71
CA GLY A 103 24.17 -4.10 -9.60
C GLY A 103 23.37 -5.08 -8.73
N ASP A 104 23.71 -6.38 -8.84
CA ASP A 104 23.04 -7.45 -8.08
C ASP A 104 23.22 -7.30 -6.57
N ASP A 105 24.25 -6.58 -6.12
CA ASP A 105 24.56 -6.25 -4.74
C ASP A 105 23.81 -5.03 -4.18
N ALA A 106 23.03 -4.32 -5.01
CA ALA A 106 22.38 -3.06 -4.60
C ALA A 106 21.49 -3.22 -3.36
N LEU A 107 20.70 -4.28 -3.31
CA LEU A 107 19.82 -4.57 -2.16
C LEU A 107 20.63 -4.96 -0.91
N ALA A 108 21.68 -5.75 -1.05
CA ALA A 108 22.54 -6.14 0.07
C ALA A 108 23.29 -4.93 0.66
N ARG A 109 23.78 -4.03 -0.20
CA ARG A 109 24.43 -2.78 0.23
C ARG A 109 23.45 -1.87 0.97
N CYS A 110 22.22 -1.76 0.49
CA CYS A 110 21.16 -1.03 1.18
C CYS A 110 20.86 -1.66 2.56
N ALA A 111 20.69 -2.98 2.62
CA ALA A 111 20.39 -3.70 3.86
C ALA A 111 21.51 -3.51 4.91
N ALA A 112 22.78 -3.44 4.48
CA ALA A 112 23.92 -3.21 5.38
C ALA A 112 23.91 -1.83 6.05
N GLU A 113 23.23 -0.83 5.48
CA GLU A 113 23.10 0.51 6.06
C GLU A 113 21.88 0.67 6.98
N LEU A 114 20.88 -0.22 6.90
CA LEU A 114 19.67 -0.14 7.72
C LEU A 114 19.92 -0.13 9.25
N PRO A 115 20.97 -0.77 9.81
CA PRO A 115 21.25 -0.66 11.24
C PRO A 115 21.52 0.77 11.74
N SER A 116 21.90 1.69 10.84
CA SER A 116 22.13 3.10 11.18
C SER A 116 20.85 3.94 11.32
N VAL A 117 19.71 3.40 10.89
CA VAL A 117 18.41 4.07 10.97
C VAL A 117 17.94 4.17 12.42
N GLU A 118 17.40 5.32 12.80
CA GLU A 118 16.92 5.55 14.17
C GLU A 118 15.70 4.66 14.47
N ARG A 119 15.73 4.01 15.64
CA ARG A 119 14.58 3.31 16.18
C ARG A 119 13.69 4.26 16.98
N LEU A 120 12.46 4.45 16.55
CA LEU A 120 11.50 5.38 17.16
C LEU A 120 10.72 4.72 18.30
N LEU A 121 10.41 3.44 18.20
CA LEU A 121 9.53 2.69 19.11
C LEU A 121 10.00 1.24 19.28
N ALA A 122 9.43 0.56 20.28
CA ALA A 122 9.64 -0.88 20.40
C ALA A 122 8.89 -1.65 19.29
N PRO A 123 9.43 -2.79 18.80
CA PRO A 123 8.77 -3.61 17.79
C PRO A 123 7.41 -4.09 18.28
N GLY A 124 6.41 -4.04 17.39
CA GLY A 124 5.03 -4.45 17.69
C GLY A 124 4.20 -3.40 18.43
N GLU A 125 4.79 -2.28 18.83
CA GLU A 125 4.11 -1.30 19.69
C GLU A 125 3.10 -0.43 18.94
N VAL A 126 3.50 0.10 17.77
CA VAL A 126 2.65 0.92 16.90
C VAL A 126 2.92 0.57 15.45
N TRP A 127 1.88 0.57 14.64
CA TRP A 127 1.99 0.43 13.20
C TRP A 127 2.43 1.77 12.57
N SER A 128 3.48 1.73 11.76
CA SER A 128 3.97 2.84 10.95
C SER A 128 4.49 2.30 9.63
N TYR A 129 3.94 2.78 8.52
CA TYR A 129 4.32 2.30 7.20
C TYR A 129 5.79 2.60 6.92
N ALA A 130 6.59 1.56 6.62
CA ALA A 130 8.00 1.68 6.34
C ALA A 130 8.44 0.72 5.22
N ASN A 131 8.98 1.26 4.13
CA ASN A 131 9.49 0.46 3.03
C ASN A 131 10.78 -0.29 3.39
N THR A 132 11.58 0.26 4.31
CA THR A 132 12.83 -0.32 4.82
C THR A 132 12.64 -1.75 5.34
N GLY A 133 11.51 -2.02 5.99
CA GLY A 133 11.16 -3.38 6.43
C GLY A 133 11.09 -4.38 5.27
N TYR A 134 10.53 -3.95 4.13
CA TYR A 134 10.43 -4.80 2.93
C TYR A 134 11.76 -4.95 2.20
N TRP A 135 12.64 -3.93 2.21
CA TRP A 135 13.99 -4.07 1.66
C TRP A 135 14.77 -5.11 2.45
N LEU A 136 14.71 -5.05 3.78
CA LEU A 136 15.33 -6.05 4.62
C LEU A 136 14.70 -7.44 4.46
N ALA A 137 13.38 -7.56 4.44
CA ALA A 137 12.71 -8.84 4.23
C ALA A 137 13.05 -9.47 2.87
N GLY A 138 13.12 -8.65 1.80
CA GLY A 138 13.55 -9.09 0.48
C GLY A 138 15.02 -9.54 0.45
N HIS A 139 15.90 -8.83 1.15
CA HIS A 139 17.31 -9.21 1.30
C HIS A 139 17.44 -10.57 2.03
N LEU A 140 16.79 -10.73 3.16
CA LEU A 140 16.82 -11.98 3.93
C LEU A 140 16.24 -13.17 3.13
N ALA A 141 15.18 -12.93 2.35
CA ALA A 141 14.62 -13.95 1.47
C ALA A 141 15.58 -14.33 0.34
N ALA A 142 16.28 -13.34 -0.25
CA ALA A 142 17.30 -13.57 -1.27
C ALA A 142 18.49 -14.40 -0.73
N GLU A 143 19.00 -14.04 0.44
CA GLU A 143 20.07 -14.80 1.12
C GLU A 143 19.63 -16.24 1.41
N ARG A 144 18.43 -16.43 1.95
CA ARG A 144 17.89 -17.76 2.24
C ARG A 144 17.68 -18.60 0.98
N ALA A 145 17.34 -17.96 -0.15
CA ALA A 145 17.18 -18.60 -1.44
C ALA A 145 18.54 -18.91 -2.12
N GLY A 146 19.62 -18.23 -1.73
CA GLY A 146 20.91 -18.27 -2.42
C GLY A 146 20.89 -17.69 -3.84
N ALA A 147 20.03 -16.67 -4.08
CA ALA A 147 19.76 -16.06 -5.37
C ALA A 147 19.50 -14.56 -5.22
N SER A 148 19.45 -13.81 -6.34
CA SER A 148 18.95 -12.43 -6.29
C SER A 148 17.50 -12.39 -5.82
N PHE A 149 17.05 -11.25 -5.26
CA PHE A 149 15.64 -11.08 -4.89
C PHE A 149 14.72 -11.29 -6.10
N GLU A 150 15.12 -10.77 -7.24
CA GLU A 150 14.40 -10.87 -8.49
C GLU A 150 14.22 -12.32 -8.94
N ASP A 151 15.29 -13.09 -8.92
CA ASP A 151 15.27 -14.50 -9.30
C ASP A 151 14.44 -15.33 -8.29
N ALA A 152 14.66 -15.11 -6.99
CA ALA A 152 13.92 -15.79 -5.95
C ALA A 152 12.41 -15.54 -6.07
N LEU A 153 12.00 -14.28 -6.31
CA LEU A 153 10.59 -13.92 -6.49
C LEU A 153 10.02 -14.56 -7.78
N THR A 154 10.78 -14.48 -8.88
CA THR A 154 10.38 -15.06 -10.17
C THR A 154 10.15 -16.55 -10.07
N GLU A 155 11.13 -17.30 -9.53
CA GLU A 155 11.06 -18.75 -9.48
C GLU A 155 10.02 -19.30 -8.50
N ARG A 156 9.84 -18.62 -7.36
CA ARG A 156 9.00 -19.14 -6.28
C ARG A 156 7.59 -18.59 -6.25
N ILE A 157 7.35 -17.42 -6.86
CA ILE A 157 6.06 -16.75 -6.83
C ILE A 157 5.53 -16.47 -8.22
N LEU A 158 6.27 -15.69 -9.06
CA LEU A 158 5.73 -15.23 -10.34
C LEU A 158 5.45 -16.39 -11.30
N ARG A 159 6.42 -17.29 -11.47
CA ARG A 159 6.29 -18.45 -12.37
C ARG A 159 5.24 -19.46 -11.90
N PRO A 160 5.22 -19.90 -10.62
CA PRO A 160 4.17 -20.79 -10.12
C PRO A 160 2.76 -20.19 -10.20
N ALA A 161 2.62 -18.88 -10.05
CA ALA A 161 1.34 -18.19 -10.18
C ALA A 161 0.96 -17.88 -11.65
N GLY A 162 1.81 -18.21 -12.63
CA GLY A 162 1.56 -17.96 -14.06
C GLY A 162 1.56 -16.48 -14.45
N LEU A 163 2.36 -15.64 -13.77
CA LEU A 163 2.43 -14.19 -13.97
C LEU A 163 3.46 -13.86 -15.06
N ALA A 164 3.13 -14.15 -16.30
CA ALA A 164 4.06 -14.06 -17.43
C ALA A 164 4.41 -12.61 -17.82
N GLU A 165 3.48 -11.68 -17.60
CA GLU A 165 3.62 -10.25 -17.92
C GLU A 165 4.07 -9.41 -16.70
N THR A 166 4.33 -10.06 -15.56
CA THR A 166 4.80 -9.40 -14.34
C THR A 166 6.32 -9.48 -14.23
N SER A 167 6.99 -8.33 -14.14
CA SER A 167 8.45 -8.27 -14.11
C SER A 167 8.96 -6.98 -13.46
N PHE A 168 10.28 -6.85 -13.35
CA PHE A 168 10.96 -5.61 -12.93
C PHE A 168 11.31 -4.69 -14.11
N ALA A 169 10.76 -4.95 -15.28
CA ALA A 169 10.93 -4.09 -16.46
C ALA A 169 10.09 -2.81 -16.32
N GLU A 170 10.60 -1.73 -16.91
CA GLU A 170 9.84 -0.49 -16.98
C GLU A 170 8.62 -0.67 -17.90
N PRO A 171 7.43 -0.17 -17.51
CA PRO A 171 6.28 -0.19 -18.39
C PRO A 171 6.47 0.74 -19.59
N GLY A 172 5.84 0.41 -20.71
CA GLY A 172 5.91 1.24 -21.92
C GLY A 172 5.14 2.58 -21.82
N LEU A 173 4.29 2.73 -20.79
CA LEU A 173 3.57 3.98 -20.51
C LEU A 173 4.33 4.82 -19.48
N PRO A 174 4.43 6.15 -19.68
CA PRO A 174 4.91 7.05 -18.63
C PRO A 174 3.82 7.27 -17.56
N GLY A 175 4.24 7.48 -16.32
CA GLY A 175 3.37 8.05 -15.30
C GLY A 175 3.09 9.53 -15.58
N THR A 176 1.94 10.02 -15.16
CA THR A 176 1.48 11.39 -15.38
C THR A 176 1.07 12.08 -14.08
N GLY A 177 1.03 13.43 -14.10
CA GLY A 177 0.62 14.25 -12.96
C GLY A 177 1.80 14.72 -12.09
N ALA A 178 1.47 15.29 -10.92
CA ALA A 178 2.43 15.99 -10.05
C ALA A 178 3.54 15.07 -9.51
N ASP A 179 3.23 13.79 -9.26
CA ASP A 179 4.18 12.81 -8.70
C ASP A 179 4.91 12.02 -9.78
N SER A 180 4.85 12.47 -11.05
CA SER A 180 5.54 11.79 -12.15
C SER A 180 7.05 11.87 -11.96
N LEU A 181 7.70 10.71 -11.88
CA LEU A 181 9.15 10.58 -11.74
C LEU A 181 9.74 9.91 -12.97
N PRO A 182 10.68 10.57 -13.66
CA PRO A 182 11.39 9.95 -14.77
C PRO A 182 12.44 8.94 -14.26
N GLY A 183 12.71 7.93 -15.07
CA GLY A 183 13.80 6.99 -14.84
C GLY A 183 13.38 5.67 -14.18
N PRO A 184 14.35 4.76 -14.05
CA PRO A 184 14.10 3.41 -13.55
C PRO A 184 13.82 3.41 -12.03
N TYR A 185 12.99 2.46 -11.60
CA TYR A 185 12.78 2.21 -10.18
C TYR A 185 14.08 1.74 -9.51
N PRO A 186 14.51 2.34 -8.37
CA PRO A 186 15.77 1.98 -7.72
C PRO A 186 15.83 0.49 -7.37
N ARG A 187 16.90 -0.21 -7.77
CA ARG A 187 16.99 -1.67 -7.57
C ARG A 187 16.94 -2.09 -6.10
N ALA A 188 17.61 -1.35 -5.22
CA ALA A 188 17.56 -1.58 -3.77
C ALA A 188 16.14 -1.49 -3.18
N ARG A 189 15.22 -0.78 -3.85
CA ARG A 189 13.83 -0.58 -3.42
C ARG A 189 12.87 -1.66 -3.94
N ARG A 190 13.27 -2.50 -4.88
CA ARG A 190 12.41 -3.48 -5.58
C ARG A 190 11.51 -4.32 -4.68
N PRO A 191 11.96 -4.82 -3.51
CA PRO A 191 11.08 -5.62 -2.65
C PRO A 191 9.84 -4.88 -2.13
N SER A 192 9.86 -3.54 -2.09
CA SER A 192 8.73 -2.75 -1.61
C SER A 192 7.81 -2.24 -2.72
N GLY A 193 8.23 -2.27 -4.02
CA GLY A 193 7.43 -1.60 -5.06
C GLY A 193 7.93 -1.71 -6.49
N GLY A 194 8.88 -2.59 -6.81
CA GLY A 194 9.60 -2.59 -8.08
C GLY A 194 8.93 -3.31 -9.24
N LEU A 195 7.79 -3.97 -9.07
CA LEU A 195 7.14 -4.71 -10.13
C LEU A 195 6.28 -3.82 -11.04
N SER A 196 6.28 -4.19 -12.31
CA SER A 196 5.25 -3.83 -13.29
C SER A 196 4.39 -5.06 -13.60
N SER A 197 3.11 -4.88 -13.84
CA SER A 197 2.17 -5.99 -14.06
C SER A 197 0.96 -5.53 -14.88
N THR A 198 0.16 -6.49 -15.33
CA THR A 198 -1.13 -6.29 -15.99
C THR A 198 -2.28 -6.62 -15.03
N VAL A 199 -3.49 -6.17 -15.35
CA VAL A 199 -4.69 -6.56 -14.60
C VAL A 199 -4.88 -8.08 -14.60
N GLY A 200 -4.69 -8.73 -15.77
CA GLY A 200 -4.82 -10.19 -15.88
C GLY A 200 -3.86 -10.96 -14.97
N ASP A 201 -2.59 -10.52 -14.88
CA ASP A 201 -1.61 -11.12 -13.97
C ASP A 201 -1.97 -10.89 -12.51
N LEU A 202 -2.43 -9.69 -12.14
CA LEU A 202 -2.84 -9.42 -10.76
C LEU A 202 -4.05 -10.26 -10.35
N LEU A 203 -5.01 -10.51 -11.25
CA LEU A 203 -6.12 -11.42 -10.95
C LEU A 203 -5.62 -12.86 -10.72
N ARG A 204 -4.66 -13.34 -11.52
CA ARG A 204 -3.98 -14.64 -11.30
C ARG A 204 -3.20 -14.66 -9.99
N ALA A 205 -2.49 -13.58 -9.68
CA ALA A 205 -1.78 -13.44 -8.39
C ALA A 205 -2.74 -13.55 -7.20
N GLY A 206 -3.91 -12.92 -7.30
CA GLY A 206 -4.93 -13.01 -6.26
C GLY A 206 -5.48 -14.41 -6.09
N ALA A 207 -5.79 -15.12 -7.18
CA ALA A 207 -6.23 -16.50 -7.13
C ALA A 207 -5.15 -17.41 -6.52
N PHE A 208 -3.89 -17.26 -6.93
CA PHE A 208 -2.75 -17.99 -6.38
C PHE A 208 -2.59 -17.73 -4.87
N LEU A 209 -2.68 -16.49 -4.42
CA LEU A 209 -2.60 -16.16 -3.00
C LEU A 209 -3.74 -16.79 -2.21
N LEU A 210 -4.99 -16.67 -2.68
CA LEU A 210 -6.16 -17.24 -2.00
C LEU A 210 -6.04 -18.74 -1.76
N ASP A 211 -5.34 -19.46 -2.64
CA ASP A 211 -5.12 -20.91 -2.56
C ASP A 211 -3.82 -21.28 -1.82
N SER A 212 -2.98 -20.31 -1.49
CA SER A 212 -1.69 -20.57 -0.84
C SER A 212 -1.79 -20.73 0.69
N GLU A 213 -0.93 -21.56 1.29
CA GLU A 213 -0.79 -21.66 2.75
C GLU A 213 -0.34 -20.32 3.37
N GLN A 214 0.47 -19.55 2.63
CA GLN A 214 0.98 -18.26 3.08
C GLN A 214 -0.15 -17.26 3.33
N PHE A 215 -1.25 -17.33 2.56
CA PHE A 215 -2.36 -16.40 2.71
C PHE A 215 -3.00 -16.46 4.11
N GLY A 216 -3.12 -17.65 4.70
CA GLY A 216 -3.58 -17.81 6.07
C GLY A 216 -2.69 -17.05 7.07
N ARG A 217 -1.36 -17.13 6.89
CA ARG A 217 -0.37 -16.43 7.73
C ARG A 217 -0.38 -14.92 7.46
N MET A 218 -0.56 -14.51 6.20
CA MET A 218 -0.62 -13.10 5.81
C MET A 218 -1.80 -12.35 6.45
N ARG A 219 -2.91 -13.02 6.77
CA ARG A 219 -4.10 -12.43 7.39
C ARG A 219 -4.04 -12.37 8.92
N ILE A 220 -3.00 -12.90 9.56
CA ILE A 220 -2.82 -12.73 11.00
C ILE A 220 -2.52 -11.27 11.29
N VAL A 221 -3.38 -10.62 12.08
CA VAL A 221 -3.27 -9.18 12.37
C VAL A 221 -2.09 -8.91 13.29
N HIS A 222 -1.21 -8.04 12.85
CA HIS A 222 -0.04 -7.57 13.61
C HIS A 222 -0.03 -6.06 13.82
N GLY A 223 -0.72 -5.30 12.96
CA GLY A 223 -0.76 -3.85 13.01
C GLY A 223 -2.18 -3.29 12.89
N LYS A 224 -2.36 -2.06 13.36
CA LYS A 224 -3.62 -1.31 13.26
C LYS A 224 -3.38 0.03 12.60
N PRO A 225 -3.38 0.10 11.26
CA PRO A 225 -3.41 1.36 10.53
C PRO A 225 -4.74 2.09 10.73
N VAL A 226 -4.82 3.31 10.25
CA VAL A 226 -6.06 4.10 10.29
C VAL A 226 -7.14 3.41 9.44
N GLY A 227 -8.25 3.07 10.08
CA GLY A 227 -9.44 2.54 9.38
C GLY A 227 -9.42 1.05 9.07
N GLY A 228 -8.46 0.28 9.62
CA GLY A 228 -8.40 -1.15 9.37
C GLY A 228 -7.39 -1.89 10.21
N VAL A 229 -6.95 -3.02 9.70
CA VAL A 229 -5.88 -3.84 10.29
C VAL A 229 -4.79 -4.08 9.24
N TYR A 230 -3.62 -4.55 9.69
CA TYR A 230 -2.55 -4.96 8.80
C TYR A 230 -2.00 -6.32 9.24
N GLY A 231 -1.93 -7.23 8.30
CA GLY A 231 -1.31 -8.53 8.48
C GLY A 231 0.16 -8.54 8.05
N LEU A 232 0.58 -9.58 7.33
CA LEU A 232 1.91 -9.67 6.74
C LEU A 232 1.80 -9.38 5.23
N GLY A 233 1.95 -8.11 4.85
CA GLY A 233 1.88 -7.66 3.46
C GLY A 233 0.49 -7.24 2.96
N LEU A 234 -0.53 -7.25 3.80
CA LEU A 234 -1.90 -6.94 3.40
C LEU A 234 -2.57 -6.01 4.41
N PHE A 235 -3.21 -4.97 3.91
CA PHE A 235 -4.26 -4.25 4.64
C PHE A 235 -5.51 -5.12 4.71
N GLY A 236 -6.21 -5.08 5.84
CA GLY A 236 -7.49 -5.74 6.02
C GLY A 236 -8.54 -4.78 6.53
N GLU A 237 -9.75 -4.90 6.00
CA GLU A 237 -10.94 -4.20 6.48
C GLU A 237 -12.16 -5.14 6.45
N ARG A 238 -13.24 -4.78 7.15
CA ARG A 238 -14.49 -5.54 7.14
C ARG A 238 -15.56 -4.73 6.43
N LEU A 239 -16.07 -5.26 5.31
CA LEU A 239 -17.09 -4.64 4.49
C LEU A 239 -18.25 -5.61 4.26
N GLY A 240 -19.51 -5.16 4.42
CA GLY A 240 -20.68 -6.02 4.18
C GLY A 240 -20.66 -7.32 4.98
N GLY A 241 -20.03 -7.32 6.16
CA GLY A 241 -19.93 -8.51 7.01
C GLY A 241 -18.83 -9.51 6.61
N VAL A 242 -18.07 -9.26 5.54
CA VAL A 242 -16.93 -10.11 5.08
C VAL A 242 -15.60 -9.38 5.24
N ASP A 243 -14.52 -10.15 5.31
CA ASP A 243 -13.16 -9.61 5.35
C ASP A 243 -12.68 -9.33 3.92
N VAL A 244 -12.14 -8.13 3.72
CA VAL A 244 -11.47 -7.72 2.50
C VAL A 244 -10.01 -7.48 2.83
N TRP A 245 -9.12 -8.08 2.05
CA TRP A 245 -7.68 -7.93 2.18
C TRP A 245 -7.09 -7.38 0.90
N GLY A 246 -6.01 -6.61 0.98
CA GLY A 246 -5.40 -6.10 -0.23
C GLY A 246 -4.28 -5.12 0.02
N HIS A 247 -3.84 -4.46 -1.04
CA HIS A 247 -2.84 -3.41 -0.97
C HIS A 247 -3.04 -2.40 -2.10
N GLY A 248 -2.84 -1.13 -1.80
CA GLY A 248 -2.72 -0.07 -2.81
C GLY A 248 -1.27 0.17 -3.20
N GLY A 249 -1.06 0.84 -4.31
CA GLY A 249 0.28 1.27 -4.74
C GLY A 249 0.26 2.66 -5.34
N SER A 250 1.31 3.45 -5.05
CA SER A 250 1.53 4.77 -5.62
C SER A 250 3.02 4.99 -5.84
N TRP A 251 3.42 5.33 -7.06
CA TRP A 251 4.79 5.67 -7.41
C TRP A 251 4.90 6.27 -8.81
N GLY A 252 5.60 7.40 -8.91
CA GLY A 252 6.00 7.96 -10.20
C GLY A 252 4.82 8.29 -11.13
N GLY A 253 3.69 8.74 -10.59
CA GLY A 253 2.47 9.02 -11.35
C GLY A 253 1.58 7.79 -11.59
N PHE A 254 1.95 6.60 -11.11
CA PHE A 254 1.11 5.41 -11.19
C PHE A 254 0.35 5.18 -9.90
N GLN A 255 -0.89 4.71 -10.03
CA GLN A 255 -1.72 4.25 -8.92
C GLN A 255 -2.22 2.84 -9.20
N SER A 256 -2.27 2.01 -8.18
CA SER A 256 -2.74 0.63 -8.29
C SER A 256 -3.59 0.23 -7.08
N SER A 257 -4.51 -0.68 -7.31
CA SER A 257 -5.34 -1.30 -6.28
C SER A 257 -5.42 -2.81 -6.52
N PHE A 258 -5.30 -3.58 -5.46
CA PHE A 258 -5.36 -5.03 -5.47
C PHE A 258 -6.12 -5.51 -4.24
N LEU A 259 -7.30 -6.15 -4.45
CA LEU A 259 -8.20 -6.55 -3.39
C LEU A 259 -8.58 -8.03 -3.50
N LEU A 260 -8.69 -8.67 -2.34
CA LEU A 260 -9.06 -10.08 -2.17
C LEU A 260 -10.26 -10.16 -1.22
N VAL A 261 -11.32 -10.85 -1.63
CA VAL A 261 -12.49 -11.16 -0.79
C VAL A 261 -12.57 -12.67 -0.62
N PRO A 262 -11.90 -13.25 0.40
CA PRO A 262 -11.74 -14.70 0.52
C PRO A 262 -13.07 -15.46 0.56
N ASP A 263 -14.04 -14.97 1.33
CA ASP A 263 -15.37 -15.60 1.48
C ASP A 263 -16.18 -15.67 0.18
N ARG A 264 -15.78 -14.92 -0.83
CA ARG A 264 -16.38 -14.88 -2.17
C ARG A 264 -15.47 -15.44 -3.25
N ARG A 265 -14.22 -15.84 -2.88
CA ARG A 265 -13.15 -16.15 -3.84
C ARG A 265 -13.06 -15.08 -4.93
N ALA A 266 -13.19 -13.81 -4.53
CA ALA A 266 -13.19 -12.70 -5.47
C ALA A 266 -11.86 -11.92 -5.38
N VAL A 267 -11.39 -11.50 -6.53
CA VAL A 267 -10.17 -10.69 -6.71
C VAL A 267 -10.52 -9.48 -7.55
N PHE A 268 -10.01 -8.33 -7.18
CA PHE A 268 -10.05 -7.10 -7.96
C PHE A 268 -8.63 -6.59 -8.20
N ALA A 269 -8.39 -6.07 -9.40
CA ALA A 269 -7.19 -5.32 -9.74
C ALA A 269 -7.56 -4.05 -10.53
N GLY A 270 -6.93 -2.93 -10.18
CA GLY A 270 -7.08 -1.68 -10.88
C GLY A 270 -5.74 -0.95 -11.00
N LEU A 271 -5.44 -0.41 -12.19
CA LEU A 271 -4.17 0.19 -12.57
C LEU A 271 -4.40 1.49 -13.33
N THR A 272 -3.65 2.53 -12.99
CA THR A 272 -3.64 3.79 -13.74
C THR A 272 -2.23 4.35 -13.84
N ASN A 273 -2.01 5.22 -14.86
CA ASN A 273 -0.78 5.98 -15.01
C ASN A 273 -0.90 7.45 -14.59
N ALA A 274 -1.87 7.80 -13.74
CA ALA A 274 -2.11 9.16 -13.29
C ALA A 274 -1.99 9.30 -11.76
N SER A 275 -1.33 10.36 -11.28
CA SER A 275 -1.21 10.66 -9.82
C SER A 275 -2.57 10.75 -9.13
N VAL A 276 -3.59 11.27 -9.81
CA VAL A 276 -4.98 11.37 -9.32
C VAL A 276 -5.77 10.07 -9.46
N GLY A 277 -5.20 9.06 -10.12
CA GLY A 277 -5.88 7.82 -10.50
C GLY A 277 -6.43 7.00 -9.33
N GLY A 278 -5.89 7.18 -8.12
CA GLY A 278 -6.44 6.54 -6.92
C GLY A 278 -7.90 6.89 -6.63
N LYS A 279 -8.38 8.07 -7.07
CA LYS A 279 -9.78 8.48 -6.96
C LYS A 279 -10.65 7.75 -7.98
N ALA A 280 -10.16 7.65 -9.23
CA ALA A 280 -10.83 6.87 -10.27
C ALA A 280 -10.94 5.39 -9.86
N LEU A 281 -9.84 4.79 -9.34
CA LEU A 281 -9.84 3.42 -8.85
C LEU A 281 -10.85 3.20 -7.72
N ARG A 282 -10.99 4.11 -6.77
CA ARG A 282 -12.00 4.00 -5.69
C ARG A 282 -13.42 3.89 -6.25
N ARG A 283 -13.76 4.65 -7.28
CA ARG A 283 -15.07 4.54 -7.94
C ARG A 283 -15.27 3.18 -8.61
N VAL A 284 -14.22 2.65 -9.24
CA VAL A 284 -14.27 1.31 -9.86
C VAL A 284 -14.35 0.21 -8.78
N GLU A 285 -13.64 0.35 -7.66
CA GLU A 285 -13.75 -0.53 -6.49
C GLU A 285 -15.18 -0.58 -5.92
N ASP A 286 -15.88 0.56 -5.88
CA ASP A 286 -17.27 0.61 -5.40
C ASP A 286 -18.20 -0.20 -6.31
N ALA A 287 -17.97 -0.21 -7.63
CA ALA A 287 -18.72 -1.07 -8.54
C ALA A 287 -18.41 -2.56 -8.33
N PHE A 288 -17.14 -2.90 -8.08
CA PHE A 288 -16.75 -4.26 -7.69
C PHE A 288 -17.42 -4.69 -6.38
N PHE A 289 -17.42 -3.86 -5.33
CA PHE A 289 -18.09 -4.19 -4.07
C PHE A 289 -19.60 -4.30 -4.22
N LEU A 290 -20.21 -3.43 -5.01
CA LEU A 290 -21.64 -3.54 -5.31
C LEU A 290 -21.96 -4.89 -6.01
N HIS A 291 -21.09 -5.33 -6.93
CA HIS A 291 -21.25 -6.62 -7.62
C HIS A 291 -21.08 -7.81 -6.66
N VAL A 292 -20.03 -7.80 -5.82
CA VAL A 292 -19.63 -8.96 -4.97
C VAL A 292 -20.37 -9.01 -3.65
N LEU A 293 -20.65 -7.84 -3.04
CA LEU A 293 -21.23 -7.70 -1.70
C LEU A 293 -22.66 -7.15 -1.69
N GLY A 294 -23.13 -6.59 -2.83
CA GLY A 294 -24.44 -5.94 -2.93
C GLY A 294 -24.48 -4.52 -2.36
N GLU A 295 -23.36 -3.99 -1.86
CA GLU A 295 -23.26 -2.62 -1.35
C GLU A 295 -21.85 -2.05 -1.60
N PRO A 296 -21.74 -0.73 -1.88
CA PRO A 296 -20.44 -0.06 -2.01
C PRO A 296 -19.81 0.14 -0.64
N ARG A 297 -18.53 0.56 -0.64
CA ARG A 297 -17.82 0.96 0.59
C ARG A 297 -18.54 2.16 1.24
N ARG A 298 -18.85 2.05 2.52
CA ARG A 298 -19.47 3.13 3.28
C ARG A 298 -18.42 4.05 3.88
N GLN A 299 -18.65 5.35 3.79
CA GLN A 299 -17.88 6.32 4.56
C GLN A 299 -18.22 6.16 6.06
N PRO A 300 -17.21 6.27 6.95
CA PRO A 300 -17.47 6.27 8.38
C PRO A 300 -18.31 7.49 8.77
N GLY A 301 -19.19 7.32 9.75
CA GLY A 301 -19.95 8.43 10.32
C GLY A 301 -19.03 9.35 11.15
N PHE A 302 -19.36 10.64 11.15
CA PHE A 302 -18.67 11.60 12.00
C PHE A 302 -19.12 11.47 13.46
N VAL A 303 -18.18 11.71 14.39
CA VAL A 303 -18.42 11.73 15.83
C VAL A 303 -18.15 13.14 16.38
N ALA A 304 -18.81 13.52 17.46
CA ALA A 304 -18.55 14.80 18.11
C ALA A 304 -17.40 14.66 19.12
N LEU A 305 -16.44 15.59 19.08
CA LEU A 305 -15.41 15.76 20.11
C LEU A 305 -15.58 17.11 20.79
N THR A 306 -15.35 17.18 22.10
CA THR A 306 -15.34 18.45 22.81
C THR A 306 -14.13 19.30 22.39
N PRO A 307 -14.17 20.64 22.58
CA PRO A 307 -13.01 21.48 22.32
C PRO A 307 -11.76 21.04 23.09
N GLU A 308 -11.88 20.55 24.32
CA GLU A 308 -10.79 20.06 25.16
C GLU A 308 -10.19 18.78 24.56
N GLN A 309 -11.02 17.87 24.07
CA GLN A 309 -10.53 16.66 23.39
C GLN A 309 -9.74 17.02 22.11
N ARG A 310 -10.25 17.97 21.31
CA ARG A 310 -9.52 18.41 20.11
C ARG A 310 -8.18 19.11 20.43
N LYS A 311 -8.12 19.92 21.49
CA LYS A 311 -6.89 20.58 21.95
C LYS A 311 -5.76 19.60 22.27
N ALA A 312 -6.09 18.37 22.67
CA ALA A 312 -5.08 17.34 22.95
C ALA A 312 -4.23 16.98 21.72
N PHE A 313 -4.74 17.22 20.51
CA PHE A 313 -4.10 16.91 19.24
C PHE A 313 -3.37 18.11 18.60
N VAL A 314 -3.62 19.31 19.09
CA VAL A 314 -3.03 20.54 18.53
C VAL A 314 -1.53 20.56 18.73
N GLY A 315 -0.78 20.87 17.68
CA GLY A 315 0.68 21.00 17.73
C GLY A 315 1.34 20.82 16.38
N THR A 316 2.64 20.91 16.36
CA THR A 316 3.47 20.60 15.20
C THR A 316 4.00 19.19 15.35
N TYR A 317 3.89 18.39 14.29
CA TYR A 317 4.38 17.01 14.20
C TYR A 317 5.39 16.91 13.06
N ARG A 318 6.45 16.09 13.24
CA ARG A 318 7.49 15.91 12.23
C ARG A 318 7.83 14.45 12.01
N ASN A 319 8.07 14.12 10.76
CA ASN A 319 8.68 12.88 10.30
C ASN A 319 9.52 13.17 9.05
N ASP A 320 10.02 12.12 8.39
CA ASP A 320 10.84 12.25 7.17
C ASP A 320 10.07 12.80 5.96
N ASP A 321 8.73 12.70 5.95
CA ASP A 321 7.90 13.27 4.89
C ASP A 321 7.71 14.79 5.03
N GLY A 322 7.94 15.36 6.24
CA GLY A 322 7.81 16.79 6.46
C GLY A 322 7.22 17.20 7.80
N ARG A 323 6.64 18.39 7.77
CA ARG A 323 6.04 19.05 8.93
C ARG A 323 4.52 19.09 8.76
N HIS A 324 3.82 18.62 9.80
CA HIS A 324 2.36 18.60 9.87
C HIS A 324 1.91 19.52 11.02
N GLU A 325 1.23 20.60 10.71
CA GLU A 325 0.66 21.51 11.71
C GLU A 325 -0.82 21.16 11.91
N VAL A 326 -1.20 20.97 13.17
CA VAL A 326 -2.56 20.60 13.55
C VAL A 326 -3.13 21.68 14.48
N GLU A 327 -4.24 22.27 14.08
CA GLU A 327 -4.97 23.27 14.85
C GLU A 327 -6.42 22.82 15.10
N SER A 328 -7.05 23.32 16.17
CA SER A 328 -8.48 23.09 16.40
C SER A 328 -9.31 24.08 15.59
N ALA A 329 -10.20 23.58 14.73
CA ALA A 329 -11.03 24.41 13.86
C ALA A 329 -12.47 23.87 13.80
N GLY A 330 -13.44 24.71 14.13
CA GLY A 330 -14.85 24.30 14.13
C GLY A 330 -15.08 23.02 14.92
N ASP A 331 -15.71 22.03 14.30
CA ASP A 331 -15.97 20.70 14.88
C ASP A 331 -14.86 19.67 14.62
N GLY A 332 -13.74 20.10 14.00
CA GLY A 332 -12.64 19.25 13.58
C GLY A 332 -11.26 19.78 13.93
N LEU A 333 -10.30 19.31 13.15
CA LEU A 333 -8.92 19.78 13.13
C LEU A 333 -8.57 20.33 11.75
N LEU A 334 -7.81 21.40 11.72
CA LEU A 334 -7.18 21.92 10.52
C LEU A 334 -5.78 21.33 10.43
N LEU A 335 -5.50 20.60 9.35
CA LEU A 335 -4.19 20.06 9.01
C LEU A 335 -3.55 20.95 7.96
N ARG A 336 -2.33 21.43 8.24
CA ARG A 336 -1.49 22.14 7.28
C ARG A 336 -0.22 21.36 7.01
N GLU A 337 0.07 21.18 5.74
CA GLU A 337 1.28 20.53 5.23
C GLU A 337 1.77 21.37 4.04
N ASP A 338 2.96 21.97 4.17
CA ASP A 338 3.49 22.94 3.22
C ASP A 338 2.46 24.06 2.89
N ASP A 339 2.03 24.18 1.63
CA ASP A 339 1.03 25.15 1.18
C ASP A 339 -0.42 24.58 1.16
N ASP A 340 -0.62 23.34 1.61
CA ASP A 340 -1.93 22.67 1.65
C ASP A 340 -2.59 22.80 3.02
N GLU A 341 -3.87 23.17 3.02
CA GLU A 341 -4.67 23.30 4.24
C GLU A 341 -5.99 22.54 4.08
N GLN A 342 -6.23 21.57 4.99
CA GLN A 342 -7.39 20.70 4.92
C GLN A 342 -8.12 20.61 6.27
N LEU A 343 -9.45 20.82 6.25
CA LEU A 343 -10.29 20.54 7.41
C LEU A 343 -10.55 19.03 7.50
N ALA A 344 -10.28 18.45 8.66
CA ALA A 344 -10.55 17.05 8.95
C ALA A 344 -11.56 16.93 10.08
N LEU A 345 -12.58 16.10 9.90
CA LEU A 345 -13.61 15.84 10.89
C LEU A 345 -13.37 14.51 11.61
N PRO A 346 -13.69 14.43 12.90
CA PRO A 346 -13.47 13.20 13.67
C PRO A 346 -14.43 12.09 13.23
N VAL A 347 -13.88 10.90 12.97
CA VAL A 347 -14.59 9.64 12.70
C VAL A 347 -14.36 8.61 13.80
N GLY A 348 -13.66 9.00 14.85
CA GLY A 348 -13.37 8.25 16.07
C GLY A 348 -12.76 9.17 17.12
N GLU A 349 -12.50 8.65 18.33
CA GLU A 349 -11.95 9.45 19.43
C GLU A 349 -10.58 10.08 19.10
N ARG A 350 -9.81 9.45 18.21
CA ARG A 350 -8.44 9.83 17.86
C ARG A 350 -8.18 9.79 16.35
N THR A 351 -9.21 9.58 15.54
CA THR A 351 -9.13 9.38 14.08
C THR A 351 -9.93 10.44 13.37
N PHE A 352 -9.34 11.02 12.33
CA PHE A 352 -9.89 12.12 11.56
C PHE A 352 -9.90 11.76 10.07
N LEU A 353 -10.90 12.26 9.36
CA LEU A 353 -11.12 12.09 7.93
C LEU A 353 -11.25 13.47 7.28
N ILE A 354 -10.60 13.68 6.14
CA ILE A 354 -10.79 14.85 5.29
C ILE A 354 -12.05 14.64 4.44
N PRO A 355 -13.14 15.39 4.67
CA PRO A 355 -14.44 15.12 4.04
C PRO A 355 -14.59 15.71 2.65
N SER A 356 -13.73 16.64 2.25
CA SER A 356 -13.82 17.37 0.98
C SER A 356 -12.47 17.92 0.54
N GLY A 357 -12.38 18.39 -0.71
CA GLY A 357 -11.17 18.99 -1.25
C GLY A 357 -10.24 17.99 -1.96
N PRO A 358 -9.01 18.40 -2.27
CA PRO A 358 -8.05 17.59 -3.03
C PRO A 358 -7.72 16.27 -2.35
N ARG A 359 -7.72 16.22 -1.02
CA ARG A 359 -7.40 15.06 -0.20
C ARG A 359 -8.63 14.35 0.40
N VAL A 360 -9.79 14.49 -0.24
CA VAL A 360 -11.03 13.85 0.23
C VAL A 360 -10.84 12.35 0.42
N GLY A 361 -11.22 11.86 1.61
CA GLY A 361 -11.10 10.45 2.00
C GLY A 361 -9.80 10.10 2.72
N ASP A 362 -8.81 10.99 2.75
CA ASP A 362 -7.59 10.77 3.53
C ASP A 362 -7.89 10.77 5.03
N ARG A 363 -7.17 9.93 5.75
CA ARG A 363 -7.33 9.76 7.19
C ARG A 363 -5.99 9.88 7.88
N PHE A 364 -6.03 10.46 9.08
CA PHE A 364 -4.91 10.46 10.01
C PHE A 364 -5.40 10.21 11.43
N ASP A 365 -4.52 9.82 12.31
CA ASP A 365 -4.85 9.57 13.71
C ASP A 365 -3.71 9.91 14.67
N PHE A 366 -4.02 9.83 15.95
CA PHE A 366 -3.07 10.05 17.04
C PHE A 366 -3.04 8.77 17.90
N PRO A 367 -2.20 7.77 17.54
CA PRO A 367 -2.21 6.46 18.19
C PRO A 367 -1.97 6.54 19.70
N ARG A 368 -1.20 7.55 20.14
CA ARG A 368 -1.00 7.89 21.56
C ARG A 368 -0.58 9.36 21.73
N PRO A 369 -0.57 9.91 22.99
CA PRO A 369 -0.10 11.27 23.25
C PRO A 369 1.30 11.51 22.67
N GLY A 370 1.50 12.68 22.03
CA GLY A 370 2.79 13.06 21.43
C GLY A 370 3.11 12.40 20.09
N LEU A 371 2.24 11.53 19.56
CA LEU A 371 2.39 10.92 18.25
C LEU A 371 1.18 11.18 17.37
N GLY A 372 1.40 11.68 16.16
CA GLY A 372 0.45 11.69 15.06
C GLY A 372 0.85 10.64 14.01
N ARG A 373 -0.09 10.24 13.13
CA ARG A 373 0.19 9.38 11.99
C ARG A 373 -0.48 9.96 10.75
N PHE A 374 0.35 10.48 9.85
CA PHE A 374 -0.04 11.17 8.61
C PHE A 374 0.47 10.36 7.43
N GLY A 375 -0.33 10.19 6.38
CA GLY A 375 0.06 9.34 5.23
C GLY A 375 0.43 7.90 5.60
N GLY A 376 0.00 7.41 6.78
CA GLY A 376 0.36 6.10 7.30
C GLY A 376 1.67 6.05 8.09
N ARG A 377 2.40 7.18 8.24
CA ARG A 377 3.69 7.27 8.93
C ARG A 377 3.57 8.04 10.23
N LEU A 378 4.30 7.57 11.25
CA LEU A 378 4.37 8.26 12.54
C LEU A 378 5.13 9.56 12.42
N ALA A 379 4.63 10.57 13.13
CA ALA A 379 5.27 11.87 13.33
C ALA A 379 5.31 12.17 14.83
N ARG A 380 6.45 12.68 15.32
CA ARG A 380 6.59 13.11 16.71
C ARG A 380 6.15 14.56 16.85
N ARG A 381 5.47 14.85 17.95
CA ARG A 381 5.11 16.22 18.33
C ARG A 381 6.33 16.92 18.86
N ASP A 382 6.57 18.18 18.36
CA ASP A 382 7.63 19.08 18.83
C ASP A 382 7.44 19.45 20.32
#